data_e497b04267349ae36a8b1c8f0887ad3d
#
_entry.id   e497b04267349ae36a8b1c8f0887ad3d
#
_cell.length_a   1.000
_cell.length_b   1.000
_cell.length_c   1.000
_cell.angle_alpha   90.00
_cell.angle_beta   90.00
_cell.angle_gamma   90.00
#
_symmetry.space_group_name_H-M   'P 1'
#
loop_
_entity.id
_entity.type
_entity.pdbx_description
1 polymer ?
#
loop_
_entity_poly.entity_id
_entity_poly.type
_entity_poly.pdbx_seq_one_letter_code
_entity_poly.pdbx_strand_id
1 'polypeptide(L)'
;MFFIFVFCATINYYGLSKFISLWFITRKCVAGKPWLFTYTFFLSIMLLGALTSASPAVVIGWSILYGICDKCGYQKGEGYPTMMVFGIVYAAQIGMSIIPFKQVPFTVLGAYENMSGMTIDYAKYMIIAITCCALCSLLFIVMAKYVFKPDMKKLISLDTEGLDTEGALRLNKVQKIVLGFLFALVVLLLLPNILSATSGIARFFKTIGNTGICMLLVTVMCLLKVDGKPLLRFKTMVDSGVTWGIILILAVVMPLSHAMANDESGITKFLMALMTPFFGNESSLVFALCMGFFATVLTQFMNN
;
A
#
# COMPACT_ATOMS: atom_id res chain seq x y z
N MET A 1 1.64 15.31 -0.80
CA MET A 1 2.36 14.14 -1.31
C MET A 1 3.83 14.07 -0.86
N PHE A 2 4.64 15.09 -1.11
CA PHE A 2 6.06 15.10 -0.75
C PHE A 2 6.34 14.65 0.70
N PHE A 3 5.66 15.24 1.68
CA PHE A 3 5.87 14.91 3.09
C PHE A 3 5.50 13.47 3.47
N ILE A 4 4.56 12.84 2.75
CA ILE A 4 4.23 11.43 3.00
C ILE A 4 5.34 10.50 2.49
N PHE A 5 6.02 10.86 1.38
CA PHE A 5 7.21 10.13 0.93
C PHE A 5 8.34 10.20 1.95
N VAL A 6 8.60 11.41 2.51
CA VAL A 6 9.59 11.60 3.57
C VAL A 6 9.25 10.76 4.81
N PHE A 7 7.97 10.71 5.18
CA PHE A 7 7.49 9.89 6.28
C PHE A 7 7.68 8.39 6.03
N CYS A 8 7.30 7.89 4.84
CA CYS A 8 7.52 6.51 4.43
C CYS A 8 9.01 6.14 4.37
N ALA A 9 9.86 7.06 3.90
CA ALA A 9 11.31 6.88 3.91
C ALA A 9 11.84 6.67 5.33
N THR A 10 11.29 7.39 6.31
CA THR A 10 11.67 7.25 7.72
C THR A 10 11.31 5.86 8.27
N ILE A 11 10.13 5.34 7.93
CA ILE A 11 9.72 3.97 8.32
C ILE A 11 10.69 2.93 7.79
N ASN A 12 11.09 3.06 6.51
CA ASN A 12 12.05 2.17 5.88
C ASN A 12 13.44 2.28 6.47
N TYR A 13 13.92 3.52 6.69
CA TYR A 13 15.24 3.80 7.24
C TYR A 13 15.46 3.15 8.62
N TYR A 14 14.43 3.16 9.48
CA TYR A 14 14.48 2.52 10.79
C TYR A 14 14.11 1.03 10.77
N GLY A 15 13.90 0.42 9.61
CA GLY A 15 13.66 -1.02 9.45
C GLY A 15 12.32 -1.50 10.03
N LEU A 16 11.39 -0.60 10.30
CA LEU A 16 10.05 -0.94 10.81
C LEU A 16 9.28 -1.84 9.83
N SER A 17 9.51 -1.67 8.55
CA SER A 17 8.92 -2.50 7.50
C SER A 17 9.24 -3.98 7.70
N LYS A 18 10.53 -4.31 7.94
CA LYS A 18 10.97 -5.69 8.21
C LYS A 18 10.38 -6.23 9.51
N PHE A 19 10.36 -5.41 10.56
CA PHE A 19 9.74 -5.77 11.85
C PHE A 19 8.26 -6.15 11.69
N ILE A 20 7.48 -5.32 11.00
CA ILE A 20 6.04 -5.56 10.79
C ILE A 20 5.82 -6.88 10.06
N SER A 21 6.60 -7.17 9.00
CA SER A 21 6.47 -8.44 8.27
C SER A 21 6.79 -9.65 9.13
N LEU A 22 7.90 -9.63 9.85
CA LEU A 22 8.29 -10.74 10.72
C LEU A 22 7.27 -10.97 11.82
N TRP A 23 6.73 -9.89 12.40
CA TRP A 23 5.73 -9.98 13.44
C TRP A 23 4.45 -10.72 12.98
N PHE A 24 4.00 -10.51 11.74
CA PHE A 24 2.84 -11.23 11.19
C PHE A 24 3.13 -12.72 10.98
N ILE A 25 4.33 -13.05 10.50
CA ILE A 25 4.71 -14.41 10.09
C ILE A 25 4.99 -15.31 11.30
N THR A 26 5.52 -14.75 12.39
CA THR A 26 5.94 -15.50 13.58
C THR A 26 4.79 -15.78 14.55
N ARG A 27 3.54 -15.55 14.19
CA ARG A 27 2.40 -15.83 15.06
C ARG A 27 2.16 -17.32 15.24
N LYS A 28 2.00 -17.75 16.50
CA LYS A 28 1.73 -19.17 16.88
C LYS A 28 0.49 -19.78 16.19
N CYS A 29 -0.51 -18.95 15.85
CA CYS A 29 -1.72 -19.38 15.15
C CYS A 29 -1.46 -19.98 13.76
N VAL A 30 -0.28 -19.74 13.19
CA VAL A 30 0.10 -20.07 11.82
C VAL A 30 0.92 -21.35 11.75
N ALA A 31 1.51 -21.77 12.87
CA ALA A 31 2.32 -22.98 12.97
C ALA A 31 1.53 -24.22 12.58
N GLY A 32 2.10 -25.10 11.75
CA GLY A 32 1.48 -26.34 11.27
C GLY A 32 0.34 -26.17 10.25
N LYS A 33 0.00 -24.94 9.82
CA LYS A 33 -1.07 -24.66 8.86
C LYS A 33 -0.51 -23.94 7.63
N PRO A 34 0.01 -24.64 6.63
CA PRO A 34 0.78 -24.03 5.53
C PRO A 34 -0.01 -23.00 4.70
N TRP A 35 -1.31 -23.23 4.46
CA TRP A 35 -2.16 -22.28 3.74
C TRP A 35 -2.44 -21.01 4.56
N LEU A 36 -2.65 -21.14 5.86
CA LEU A 36 -2.83 -19.99 6.74
C LEU A 36 -1.52 -19.19 6.85
N PHE A 37 -0.37 -19.88 6.90
CA PHE A 37 0.95 -19.25 6.84
C PHE A 37 1.10 -18.42 5.56
N THR A 38 0.81 -19.02 4.40
CA THR A 38 0.88 -18.33 3.10
C THR A 38 -0.02 -17.09 3.08
N TYR A 39 -1.25 -17.19 3.61
CA TYR A 39 -2.18 -16.06 3.66
C TYR A 39 -1.68 -14.94 4.56
N THR A 40 -1.25 -15.25 5.77
CA THR A 40 -0.70 -14.23 6.69
C THR A 40 0.58 -13.62 6.15
N PHE A 41 1.40 -14.39 5.41
CA PHE A 41 2.54 -13.88 4.71
C PHE A 41 2.15 -12.85 3.65
N PHE A 42 1.16 -13.15 2.81
CA PHE A 42 0.66 -12.19 1.81
C PHE A 42 0.06 -10.95 2.46
N LEU A 43 -0.71 -11.09 3.55
CA LEU A 43 -1.21 -9.94 4.29
C LEU A 43 -0.08 -9.06 4.85
N SER A 44 1.02 -9.66 5.32
CA SER A 44 2.17 -8.91 5.79
C SER A 44 2.88 -8.15 4.68
N ILE A 45 3.05 -8.76 3.51
CA ILE A 45 3.64 -8.11 2.33
C ILE A 45 2.71 -7.02 1.79
N MET A 46 1.41 -7.25 1.78
CA MET A 46 0.41 -6.26 1.42
C MET A 46 0.48 -5.03 2.33
N LEU A 47 0.59 -5.23 3.63
CA LEU A 47 0.78 -4.14 4.59
C LEU A 47 2.11 -3.41 4.36
N LEU A 48 3.19 -4.15 4.05
CA LEU A 48 4.46 -3.53 3.65
C LEU A 48 4.31 -2.66 2.41
N GLY A 49 3.67 -3.17 1.35
CA GLY A 49 3.39 -2.41 0.14
C GLY A 49 2.58 -1.15 0.43
N ALA A 50 1.58 -1.25 1.33
CA ALA A 50 0.80 -0.11 1.80
C ALA A 50 1.68 0.95 2.52
N LEU A 51 2.56 0.53 3.42
CA LEU A 51 3.37 1.44 4.24
C LEU A 51 4.58 2.01 3.48
N THR A 52 5.15 1.24 2.55
CA THR A 52 6.40 1.61 1.85
C THR A 52 6.14 1.85 0.36
N SER A 53 6.52 0.91 -0.47
CA SER A 53 6.21 0.82 -1.90
C SER A 53 6.36 -0.64 -2.34
N ALA A 54 5.91 -0.97 -3.56
CA ALA A 54 5.95 -2.35 -4.03
C ALA A 54 7.39 -2.92 -4.07
N SER A 55 8.35 -2.17 -4.62
CA SER A 55 9.71 -2.69 -4.81
C SER A 55 10.42 -3.08 -3.52
N PRO A 56 10.50 -2.22 -2.46
CA PRO A 56 11.05 -2.64 -1.18
C PRO A 56 10.28 -3.79 -0.54
N ALA A 57 8.94 -3.80 -0.64
CA ALA A 57 8.13 -4.87 -0.07
C ALA A 57 8.42 -6.22 -0.72
N VAL A 58 8.60 -6.25 -2.05
CA VAL A 58 8.97 -7.45 -2.80
C VAL A 58 10.37 -7.94 -2.40
N VAL A 59 11.37 -7.06 -2.35
CA VAL A 59 12.74 -7.44 -1.97
C VAL A 59 12.80 -8.04 -0.56
N ILE A 60 12.11 -7.41 0.40
CA ILE A 60 12.00 -7.93 1.76
C ILE A 60 11.26 -9.27 1.78
N GLY A 61 10.15 -9.37 1.05
CA GLY A 61 9.35 -10.59 0.94
C GLY A 61 10.17 -11.76 0.37
N TRP A 62 10.91 -11.54 -0.71
CA TRP A 62 11.78 -12.56 -1.29
C TRP A 62 12.92 -12.96 -0.35
N SER A 63 13.53 -12.01 0.34
CA SER A 63 14.58 -12.31 1.33
C SER A 63 14.07 -13.23 2.45
N ILE A 64 12.85 -12.96 2.95
CA ILE A 64 12.22 -13.81 3.97
C ILE A 64 11.82 -15.18 3.37
N LEU A 65 11.25 -15.20 2.16
CA LEU A 65 10.87 -16.42 1.47
C LEU A 65 12.07 -17.35 1.28
N TYR A 66 13.19 -16.83 0.77
CA TYR A 66 14.40 -17.65 0.56
C TYR A 66 14.93 -18.22 1.88
N GLY A 67 14.93 -17.43 2.95
CA GLY A 67 15.28 -17.94 4.29
C GLY A 67 14.36 -19.07 4.79
N ILE A 68 13.07 -19.02 4.45
CA ILE A 68 12.11 -20.08 4.76
C ILE A 68 12.38 -21.31 3.89
N CYS A 69 12.59 -21.11 2.59
CA CYS A 69 12.89 -22.19 1.65
C CYS A 69 14.14 -22.97 2.04
N ASP A 70 15.20 -22.28 2.43
CA ASP A 70 16.45 -22.90 2.88
C ASP A 70 16.22 -23.76 4.12
N LYS A 71 15.45 -23.25 5.11
CA LYS A 71 15.12 -24.01 6.32
C LYS A 71 14.23 -25.22 6.07
N CYS A 72 13.28 -25.12 5.14
CA CYS A 72 12.37 -26.21 4.78
C CYS A 72 12.97 -27.18 3.74
N GLY A 73 14.15 -26.89 3.19
CA GLY A 73 14.80 -27.72 2.15
C GLY A 73 14.07 -27.67 0.80
N TYR A 74 13.45 -26.53 0.47
CA TYR A 74 12.91 -26.31 -0.86
C TYR A 74 14.01 -25.99 -1.87
N GLN A 75 13.91 -26.58 -3.05
CA GLN A 75 14.83 -26.31 -4.15
C GLN A 75 14.28 -25.19 -5.06
N LYS A 76 15.18 -24.51 -5.78
CA LYS A 76 14.80 -23.53 -6.80
C LYS A 76 13.99 -24.21 -7.91
N GLY A 77 12.85 -23.63 -8.27
CA GLY A 77 11.97 -24.16 -9.31
C GLY A 77 10.87 -25.11 -8.78
N GLU A 78 10.88 -25.47 -7.50
CA GLU A 78 9.73 -26.18 -6.91
C GLU A 78 8.47 -25.33 -6.92
N GLY A 79 7.29 -25.95 -6.96
CA GLY A 79 6.01 -25.28 -7.13
C GLY A 79 5.70 -24.24 -6.05
N TYR A 80 6.00 -24.54 -4.75
CA TYR A 80 5.74 -23.61 -3.66
C TYR A 80 6.59 -22.33 -3.73
N PRO A 81 7.93 -22.37 -3.83
CA PRO A 81 8.75 -21.15 -3.99
C PRO A 81 8.33 -20.32 -5.22
N THR A 82 8.07 -20.99 -6.35
CA THR A 82 7.65 -20.31 -7.59
C THR A 82 6.34 -19.56 -7.40
N MET A 83 5.33 -20.21 -6.86
CA MET A 83 4.05 -19.59 -6.53
C MET A 83 4.22 -18.40 -5.57
N MET A 84 5.05 -18.54 -4.55
CA MET A 84 5.29 -17.49 -3.55
C MET A 84 5.99 -16.28 -4.15
N VAL A 85 6.92 -16.45 -5.07
CA VAL A 85 7.59 -15.34 -5.75
C VAL A 85 6.57 -14.45 -6.48
N PHE A 86 5.66 -15.05 -7.25
CA PHE A 86 4.57 -14.31 -7.91
C PHE A 86 3.59 -13.72 -6.92
N GLY A 87 3.19 -14.49 -5.90
CA GLY A 87 2.26 -14.05 -4.88
C GLY A 87 2.76 -12.85 -4.05
N ILE A 88 4.05 -12.79 -3.77
CA ILE A 88 4.70 -11.66 -3.10
C ILE A 88 4.59 -10.38 -3.95
N VAL A 89 4.90 -10.47 -5.25
CA VAL A 89 4.77 -9.32 -6.17
C VAL A 89 3.31 -8.87 -6.22
N TYR A 90 2.39 -9.81 -6.39
CA TYR A 90 0.96 -9.53 -6.41
C TYR A 90 0.48 -8.85 -5.12
N ALA A 91 0.81 -9.41 -3.95
CA ALA A 91 0.43 -8.85 -2.65
C ALA A 91 1.01 -7.46 -2.42
N ALA A 92 2.27 -7.23 -2.81
CA ALA A 92 2.91 -5.92 -2.70
C ALA A 92 2.20 -4.86 -3.56
N GLN A 93 1.82 -5.22 -4.79
CA GLN A 93 1.13 -4.31 -5.71
C GLN A 93 -0.28 -3.94 -5.24
N ILE A 94 -1.10 -4.93 -4.88
CA ILE A 94 -2.45 -4.62 -4.37
C ILE A 94 -2.40 -3.84 -3.06
N GLY A 95 -1.39 -4.09 -2.22
CA GLY A 95 -1.18 -3.36 -0.96
C GLY A 95 -1.00 -1.85 -1.17
N MET A 96 -0.40 -1.43 -2.27
CA MET A 96 -0.23 0.00 -2.58
C MET A 96 -1.55 0.76 -2.73
N SER A 97 -2.65 0.06 -3.02
CA SER A 97 -3.97 0.66 -3.19
C SER A 97 -4.69 0.95 -1.87
N ILE A 98 -4.20 0.44 -0.74
CA ILE A 98 -4.86 0.60 0.57
C ILE A 98 -4.85 2.05 1.05
N ILE A 99 -3.71 2.73 0.90
CA ILE A 99 -3.54 4.09 1.40
C ILE A 99 -3.87 5.10 0.31
N PRO A 100 -4.90 5.95 0.49
CA PRO A 100 -5.39 6.88 -0.53
C PRO A 100 -4.38 7.95 -0.94
N PHE A 101 -3.36 8.19 -0.10
CA PHE A 101 -2.32 9.20 -0.34
C PHE A 101 -1.09 8.65 -1.06
N LYS A 102 -1.11 7.38 -1.47
CA LYS A 102 -0.08 6.79 -2.33
C LYS A 102 -0.26 7.25 -3.77
N GLN A 103 0.79 7.08 -4.57
CA GLN A 103 0.88 7.58 -5.94
C GLN A 103 -0.38 7.27 -6.78
N VAL A 104 -0.71 5.99 -6.96
CA VAL A 104 -1.80 5.57 -7.84
C VAL A 104 -3.17 5.97 -7.26
N PRO A 105 -3.54 5.59 -6.02
CA PRO A 105 -4.81 6.02 -5.46
C PRO A 105 -4.97 7.53 -5.45
N PHE A 106 -3.94 8.28 -5.05
CA PHE A 106 -4.01 9.73 -5.01
C PHE A 106 -4.31 10.36 -6.38
N THR A 107 -3.68 9.84 -7.42
CA THR A 107 -3.91 10.35 -8.79
C THR A 107 -5.35 10.07 -9.22
N VAL A 108 -5.84 8.85 -9.03
CA VAL A 108 -7.19 8.45 -9.45
C VAL A 108 -8.26 9.16 -8.61
N LEU A 109 -8.11 9.17 -7.29
CA LEU A 109 -9.07 9.83 -6.39
C LEU A 109 -9.08 11.35 -6.61
N GLY A 110 -7.92 11.96 -6.78
CA GLY A 110 -7.81 13.39 -7.07
C GLY A 110 -8.41 13.77 -8.43
N ALA A 111 -8.22 12.95 -9.45
CA ALA A 111 -8.89 13.15 -10.74
C ALA A 111 -10.41 13.05 -10.60
N TYR A 112 -10.90 12.05 -9.87
CA TYR A 112 -12.35 11.91 -9.61
C TYR A 112 -12.92 13.12 -8.84
N GLU A 113 -12.27 13.56 -7.76
CA GLU A 113 -12.72 14.74 -6.99
C GLU A 113 -12.77 16.00 -7.86
N ASN A 114 -11.77 16.17 -8.72
CA ASN A 114 -11.72 17.32 -9.64
C ASN A 114 -12.82 17.28 -10.71
N MET A 115 -13.11 16.09 -11.26
CA MET A 115 -14.11 15.93 -12.31
C MET A 115 -15.56 15.95 -11.77
N SER A 116 -15.79 15.34 -10.61
CA SER A 116 -17.14 15.21 -10.04
C SER A 116 -17.53 16.37 -9.14
N GLY A 117 -16.58 17.16 -8.64
CA GLY A 117 -16.79 18.17 -7.61
C GLY A 117 -17.15 17.59 -6.24
N MET A 118 -17.12 16.27 -6.08
CA MET A 118 -17.44 15.57 -4.84
C MET A 118 -16.17 15.25 -4.06
N THR A 119 -16.22 15.40 -2.74
CA THR A 119 -15.12 14.98 -1.85
C THR A 119 -15.26 13.52 -1.47
N ILE A 120 -14.16 12.77 -1.55
CA ILE A 120 -14.14 11.36 -1.18
C ILE A 120 -13.91 11.21 0.33
N ASP A 121 -14.69 10.34 0.97
CA ASP A 121 -14.45 9.90 2.33
C ASP A 121 -13.30 8.86 2.34
N TYR A 122 -12.09 9.32 2.67
CA TYR A 122 -10.90 8.49 2.69
C TYR A 122 -10.97 7.35 3.73
N ALA A 123 -11.77 7.49 4.80
CA ALA A 123 -11.98 6.41 5.76
C ALA A 123 -12.76 5.25 5.13
N LYS A 124 -13.86 5.56 4.43
CA LYS A 124 -14.63 4.55 3.70
C LYS A 124 -13.81 3.92 2.60
N TYR A 125 -13.04 4.73 1.85
CA TYR A 125 -12.11 4.21 0.85
C TYR A 125 -11.14 3.18 1.44
N MET A 126 -10.48 3.50 2.56
CA MET A 126 -9.52 2.59 3.19
C MET A 126 -10.16 1.28 3.64
N ILE A 127 -11.36 1.32 4.23
CA ILE A 127 -12.09 0.12 4.65
C ILE A 127 -12.39 -0.77 3.45
N ILE A 128 -12.92 -0.18 2.36
CA ILE A 128 -13.23 -0.90 1.12
C ILE A 128 -11.93 -1.46 0.52
N ALA A 129 -10.88 -0.65 0.41
CA ALA A 129 -9.61 -1.07 -0.15
C ALA A 129 -8.97 -2.23 0.64
N ILE A 130 -8.94 -2.16 1.97
CA ILE A 130 -8.44 -3.25 2.82
C ILE A 130 -9.25 -4.53 2.57
N THR A 131 -10.57 -4.43 2.55
CA THR A 131 -11.46 -5.59 2.33
C THR A 131 -11.24 -6.19 0.95
N CYS A 132 -11.21 -5.37 -0.09
CA CYS A 132 -10.95 -5.84 -1.47
C CYS A 132 -9.57 -6.47 -1.60
N CYS A 133 -8.53 -5.86 -1.05
CA CYS A 133 -7.17 -6.40 -1.10
C CYS A 133 -7.06 -7.75 -0.35
N ALA A 134 -7.70 -7.87 0.81
CA ALA A 134 -7.74 -9.13 1.56
C ALA A 134 -8.49 -10.22 0.77
N LEU A 135 -9.62 -9.90 0.15
CA LEU A 135 -10.35 -10.83 -0.72
C LEU A 135 -9.54 -11.22 -1.95
N CYS A 136 -8.87 -10.28 -2.61
CA CYS A 136 -7.99 -10.57 -3.74
C CYS A 136 -6.83 -11.51 -3.34
N SER A 137 -6.23 -11.29 -2.16
CA SER A 137 -5.21 -12.20 -1.63
C SER A 137 -5.76 -13.59 -1.34
N LEU A 138 -6.99 -13.68 -0.82
CA LEU A 138 -7.68 -14.95 -0.60
C LEU A 138 -7.97 -15.67 -1.91
N LEU A 139 -8.47 -14.95 -2.92
CA LEU A 139 -8.73 -15.49 -4.26
C LEU A 139 -7.45 -16.03 -4.89
N PHE A 140 -6.33 -15.32 -4.77
CA PHE A 140 -5.03 -15.83 -5.24
C PHE A 140 -4.67 -17.17 -4.58
N ILE A 141 -4.89 -17.31 -3.27
CA ILE A 141 -4.60 -18.54 -2.53
C ILE A 141 -5.53 -19.67 -2.96
N VAL A 142 -6.81 -19.39 -3.14
CA VAL A 142 -7.78 -20.37 -3.66
C VAL A 142 -7.34 -20.85 -5.05
N MET A 143 -6.98 -19.94 -5.93
CA MET A 143 -6.44 -20.26 -7.25
C MET A 143 -5.15 -21.10 -7.13
N ALA A 144 -4.24 -20.70 -6.25
CA ALA A 144 -3.00 -21.42 -6.00
C ALA A 144 -3.25 -22.84 -5.52
N LYS A 145 -4.22 -23.04 -4.64
CA LYS A 145 -4.59 -24.36 -4.10
C LYS A 145 -5.18 -25.30 -5.15
N TYR A 146 -6.01 -24.78 -6.06
CA TYR A 146 -6.74 -25.61 -7.02
C TYR A 146 -6.03 -25.73 -8.37
N VAL A 147 -5.31 -24.68 -8.81
CA VAL A 147 -4.63 -24.64 -10.11
C VAL A 147 -3.16 -25.04 -9.99
N PHE A 148 -2.39 -24.37 -9.15
CA PHE A 148 -0.95 -24.63 -9.03
C PHE A 148 -0.62 -25.86 -8.19
N LYS A 149 -1.45 -26.23 -7.21
CA LYS A 149 -1.31 -27.40 -6.33
C LYS A 149 0.12 -27.62 -5.82
N PRO A 150 0.76 -26.61 -5.21
CA PRO A 150 2.14 -26.73 -4.75
C PRO A 150 2.25 -27.76 -3.62
N ASP A 151 3.38 -28.46 -3.55
CA ASP A 151 3.65 -29.36 -2.42
C ASP A 151 3.96 -28.54 -1.16
N MET A 152 3.05 -28.63 -0.18
CA MET A 152 3.13 -27.91 1.08
C MET A 152 3.67 -28.75 2.24
N LYS A 153 4.05 -30.02 2.00
CA LYS A 153 4.44 -30.95 3.08
C LYS A 153 5.65 -30.49 3.84
N LYS A 154 6.64 -29.94 3.14
CA LYS A 154 7.88 -29.42 3.74
C LYS A 154 7.62 -28.21 4.68
N LEU A 155 6.51 -27.50 4.48
CA LEU A 155 6.17 -26.33 5.29
C LEU A 155 5.49 -26.71 6.62
N ILE A 156 4.94 -27.92 6.74
CA ILE A 156 4.26 -28.39 7.97
C ILE A 156 5.26 -28.50 9.11
N SER A 157 6.51 -28.85 8.80
CA SER A 157 7.60 -28.99 9.77
C SER A 157 8.29 -27.65 10.12
N LEU A 158 7.82 -26.53 9.57
CA LEU A 158 8.41 -25.23 9.82
C LEU A 158 8.19 -24.82 11.28
N ASP A 159 9.26 -24.72 12.03
CA ASP A 159 9.27 -24.09 13.34
C ASP A 159 9.30 -22.56 13.16
N THR A 160 8.17 -21.92 13.46
CA THR A 160 8.03 -20.45 13.34
C THR A 160 8.83 -19.70 14.44
N GLU A 161 9.17 -20.35 15.55
CA GLU A 161 10.00 -19.75 16.59
C GLU A 161 11.46 -19.59 16.12
N GLY A 162 11.94 -20.48 15.25
CA GLY A 162 13.26 -20.38 14.64
C GLY A 162 13.41 -19.31 13.55
N LEU A 163 12.33 -18.64 13.16
CA LEU A 163 12.38 -17.51 12.20
C LEU A 163 12.78 -16.17 12.87
N ASP A 164 12.75 -16.11 14.21
CA ASP A 164 13.26 -14.96 14.99
C ASP A 164 14.80 -15.02 15.08
N THR A 165 15.46 -15.04 13.92
CA THR A 165 16.90 -14.94 13.86
C THR A 165 17.31 -13.51 14.23
N GLU A 166 18.07 -13.36 15.33
CA GLU A 166 18.74 -12.13 15.76
C GLU A 166 17.93 -11.10 16.56
N GLY A 167 16.84 -11.49 17.24
CA GLY A 167 16.09 -10.51 18.05
C GLY A 167 15.41 -9.42 17.23
N ALA A 168 15.15 -9.69 15.94
CA ALA A 168 14.51 -8.77 15.01
C ALA A 168 13.09 -8.36 15.43
N LEU A 169 12.48 -9.10 16.37
CA LEU A 169 11.18 -8.81 16.98
C LEU A 169 11.28 -7.87 18.20
N ARG A 170 12.47 -7.42 18.58
CA ARG A 170 12.63 -6.42 19.64
C ARG A 170 12.74 -5.02 19.05
N LEU A 171 11.68 -4.23 19.24
CA LEU A 171 11.70 -2.81 18.86
C LEU A 171 12.66 -2.00 19.71
N ASN A 172 13.58 -1.31 19.07
CA ASN A 172 14.42 -0.31 19.68
C ASN A 172 13.58 0.94 20.10
N LYS A 173 14.08 1.76 21.02
CA LYS A 173 13.40 2.99 21.46
C LYS A 173 12.97 3.89 20.29
N VAL A 174 13.86 4.10 19.32
CA VAL A 174 13.59 4.90 18.13
C VAL A 174 12.46 4.30 17.29
N GLN A 175 12.48 2.99 17.07
CA GLN A 175 11.46 2.27 16.32
C GLN A 175 10.08 2.37 16.97
N LYS A 176 10.01 2.29 18.32
CA LYS A 176 8.75 2.48 19.06
C LYS A 176 8.18 3.88 18.85
N ILE A 177 9.03 4.90 18.86
CA ILE A 177 8.62 6.29 18.62
C ILE A 177 8.11 6.47 17.20
N VAL A 178 8.84 5.95 16.19
CA VAL A 178 8.40 6.04 14.78
C VAL A 178 7.11 5.27 14.54
N LEU A 179 6.92 4.11 15.20
CA LEU A 179 5.67 3.36 15.16
C LEU A 179 4.51 4.17 15.79
N GLY A 180 4.77 4.88 16.88
CA GLY A 180 3.82 5.82 17.48
C GLY A 180 3.43 6.95 16.51
N PHE A 181 4.37 7.51 15.77
CA PHE A 181 4.09 8.50 14.73
C PHE A 181 3.30 7.92 13.56
N LEU A 182 3.56 6.67 13.16
CA LEU A 182 2.76 5.99 12.15
C LEU A 182 1.31 5.83 12.61
N PHE A 183 1.10 5.41 13.84
CA PHE A 183 -0.24 5.30 14.42
C PHE A 183 -0.92 6.68 14.49
N ALA A 184 -0.20 7.70 14.96
CA ALA A 184 -0.68 9.07 15.01
C ALA A 184 -1.07 9.59 13.62
N LEU A 185 -0.27 9.30 12.58
CA LEU A 185 -0.59 9.66 11.20
C LEU A 185 -1.95 9.08 10.78
N VAL A 186 -2.14 7.77 10.98
CA VAL A 186 -3.39 7.10 10.60
C VAL A 186 -4.56 7.69 11.37
N VAL A 187 -4.43 7.87 12.69
CA VAL A 187 -5.48 8.46 13.53
C VAL A 187 -5.82 9.88 13.08
N LEU A 188 -4.82 10.74 12.87
CA LEU A 188 -5.03 12.14 12.47
C LEU A 188 -5.65 12.28 11.08
N LEU A 189 -5.34 11.37 10.16
CA LEU A 189 -5.95 11.35 8.82
C LEU A 189 -7.43 10.87 8.86
N LEU A 190 -7.77 9.99 9.79
CA LEU A 190 -9.13 9.49 9.96
C LEU A 190 -10.00 10.40 10.86
N LEU A 191 -9.36 11.14 11.76
CA LEU A 191 -10.02 11.97 12.77
C LEU A 191 -11.07 12.95 12.19
N PRO A 192 -10.79 13.69 11.09
CA PRO A 192 -11.75 14.62 10.50
C PRO A 192 -13.01 13.95 9.96
N ASN A 193 -12.95 12.64 9.66
CA ASN A 193 -14.07 11.88 9.11
C ASN A 193 -14.89 11.18 10.22
N ILE A 194 -14.28 10.94 11.39
CA ILE A 194 -14.92 10.27 12.54
C ILE A 194 -15.62 11.29 13.45
N LEU A 195 -15.00 12.46 13.63
CA LEU A 195 -15.54 13.50 14.49
C LEU A 195 -16.68 14.26 13.79
N SER A 196 -17.68 14.64 14.57
CA SER A 196 -18.78 15.48 14.07
C SER A 196 -18.24 16.80 13.49
N ALA A 197 -18.83 17.24 12.36
CA ALA A 197 -18.41 18.44 11.63
C ALA A 197 -18.48 19.74 12.48
N THR A 198 -19.19 19.71 13.60
CA THR A 198 -19.33 20.82 14.55
C THR A 198 -18.14 20.96 15.49
N SER A 199 -17.30 19.93 15.64
CA SER A 199 -16.13 19.97 16.50
C SER A 199 -15.06 20.93 15.95
N GLY A 200 -14.58 21.87 16.79
CA GLY A 200 -13.49 22.79 16.44
C GLY A 200 -12.21 22.07 15.98
N ILE A 201 -11.93 20.90 16.57
CA ILE A 201 -10.81 20.04 16.22
C ILE A 201 -10.98 19.47 14.81
N ALA A 202 -12.16 18.95 14.48
CA ALA A 202 -12.44 18.43 13.14
C ALA A 202 -12.32 19.53 12.08
N ARG A 203 -12.81 20.74 12.36
CA ARG A 203 -12.66 21.90 11.49
C ARG A 203 -11.20 22.27 11.26
N PHE A 204 -10.42 22.33 12.31
CA PHE A 204 -8.97 22.64 12.23
C PHE A 204 -8.25 21.65 11.31
N PHE A 205 -8.42 20.34 11.50
CA PHE A 205 -7.77 19.34 10.67
C PHE A 205 -8.31 19.29 9.24
N LYS A 206 -9.61 19.59 9.02
CA LYS A 206 -10.15 19.77 7.66
C LYS A 206 -9.53 20.97 6.95
N THR A 207 -9.33 22.09 7.63
CA THR A 207 -8.73 23.29 7.06
C THR A 207 -7.26 23.09 6.71
N ILE A 208 -6.49 22.42 7.58
CA ILE A 208 -5.09 22.09 7.33
C ILE A 208 -4.97 21.06 6.20
N GLY A 209 -5.94 20.18 6.08
CA GLY A 209 -5.96 19.12 5.09
C GLY A 209 -4.89 18.04 5.33
N ASN A 210 -4.94 16.99 4.52
CA ASN A 210 -4.07 15.83 4.66
C ASN A 210 -2.58 16.18 4.49
N THR A 211 -2.28 17.12 3.60
CA THR A 211 -0.89 17.58 3.37
C THR A 211 -0.34 18.30 4.58
N GLY A 212 -1.15 19.13 5.23
CA GLY A 212 -0.74 19.86 6.44
C GLY A 212 -0.52 18.94 7.63
N ILE A 213 -1.36 17.89 7.80
CA ILE A 213 -1.17 16.86 8.84
C ILE A 213 0.18 16.16 8.65
N CYS A 214 0.49 15.72 7.43
CA CYS A 214 1.76 15.08 7.12
C CYS A 214 2.95 16.02 7.37
N MET A 215 2.84 17.30 6.94
CA MET A 215 3.86 18.32 7.17
C MET A 215 4.11 18.54 8.66
N LEU A 216 3.05 18.67 9.45
CA LEU A 216 3.12 18.84 10.90
C LEU A 216 3.86 17.68 11.56
N LEU A 217 3.49 16.44 11.25
CA LEU A 217 4.14 15.26 11.83
C LEU A 217 5.62 15.16 11.44
N VAL A 218 5.97 15.39 10.17
CA VAL A 218 7.36 15.40 9.70
C VAL A 218 8.15 16.51 10.40
N THR A 219 7.58 17.70 10.58
CA THR A 219 8.23 18.80 11.30
C THR A 219 8.50 18.43 12.75
N VAL A 220 7.51 17.84 13.44
CA VAL A 220 7.69 17.38 14.82
C VAL A 220 8.80 16.32 14.90
N MET A 221 8.84 15.37 13.94
CA MET A 221 9.89 14.35 13.89
C MET A 221 11.30 14.96 13.64
N CYS A 222 11.40 16.05 12.89
CA CYS A 222 12.67 16.75 12.68
C CYS A 222 13.15 17.46 13.96
N LEU A 223 12.23 18.00 14.76
CA LEU A 223 12.53 18.72 16.01
C LEU A 223 12.84 17.77 17.17
N LEU A 224 12.24 16.59 17.19
CA LEU A 224 12.47 15.60 18.23
C LEU A 224 13.88 15.01 18.12
N LYS A 225 14.60 15.05 19.25
CA LYS A 225 15.93 14.45 19.39
C LYS A 225 15.82 13.20 20.26
N VAL A 226 16.37 12.11 19.78
CA VAL A 226 16.52 10.85 20.52
C VAL A 226 18.00 10.53 20.58
N ASP A 227 18.53 10.32 21.78
CA ASP A 227 19.96 10.10 22.04
C ASP A 227 20.86 11.17 21.39
N GLY A 228 20.45 12.45 21.48
CA GLY A 228 21.21 13.61 20.96
C GLY A 228 21.14 13.81 19.44
N LYS A 229 20.48 12.92 18.69
CA LYS A 229 20.33 13.02 17.22
C LYS A 229 18.87 13.31 16.86
N PRO A 230 18.60 14.12 15.83
CA PRO A 230 17.22 14.31 15.38
C PRO A 230 16.63 13.01 14.91
N LEU A 231 15.35 12.75 15.27
CA LEU A 231 14.62 11.55 14.89
C LEU A 231 14.51 11.43 13.36
N LEU A 232 14.32 12.53 12.67
CA LEU A 232 14.27 12.60 11.22
C LEU A 232 15.30 13.59 10.71
N ARG A 233 16.25 13.10 9.88
CA ARG A 233 17.19 13.94 9.14
C ARG A 233 16.58 14.21 7.77
N PHE A 234 15.96 15.37 7.63
CA PHE A 234 15.17 15.72 6.44
C PHE A 234 15.92 15.49 5.12
N LYS A 235 17.16 16.01 5.00
CA LYS A 235 17.97 15.82 3.80
C LYS A 235 18.17 14.34 3.47
N THR A 236 18.60 13.53 4.44
CA THR A 236 18.85 12.09 4.23
C THR A 236 17.58 11.35 3.78
N MET A 237 16.41 11.70 4.36
CA MET A 237 15.14 11.06 4.01
C MET A 237 14.66 11.49 2.63
N VAL A 238 14.90 12.74 2.25
CA VAL A 238 14.57 13.24 0.90
C VAL A 238 15.44 12.56 -0.15
N ASP A 239 16.76 12.49 0.10
CA ASP A 239 17.71 11.90 -0.86
C ASP A 239 17.48 10.39 -1.06
N SER A 240 17.08 9.66 0.00
CA SER A 240 16.92 8.20 -0.05
C SER A 240 15.50 7.73 -0.34
N GLY A 241 14.47 8.53 -0.07
CA GLY A 241 13.09 8.05 -0.07
C GLY A 241 12.12 8.82 -0.96
N VAL A 242 12.51 9.97 -1.49
CA VAL A 242 11.67 10.74 -2.39
C VAL A 242 11.95 10.36 -3.84
N THR A 243 10.96 9.77 -4.49
CA THR A 243 11.03 9.43 -5.91
C THR A 243 10.63 10.66 -6.73
N TRP A 244 11.61 11.47 -7.11
CA TRP A 244 11.38 12.72 -7.86
C TRP A 244 10.63 12.52 -9.18
N GLY A 245 10.88 11.40 -9.89
CA GLY A 245 10.14 11.06 -11.10
C GLY A 245 8.63 11.02 -10.87
N ILE A 246 8.19 10.46 -9.75
CA ILE A 246 6.75 10.40 -9.40
C ILE A 246 6.19 11.80 -9.13
N ILE A 247 6.93 12.65 -8.45
CA ILE A 247 6.50 14.04 -8.17
C ILE A 247 6.35 14.82 -9.49
N LEU A 248 7.30 14.65 -10.42
CA LEU A 248 7.24 15.28 -11.74
C LEU A 248 6.06 14.78 -12.57
N ILE A 249 5.82 13.46 -12.58
CA ILE A 249 4.65 12.88 -13.26
C ILE A 249 3.36 13.48 -12.70
N LEU A 250 3.22 13.56 -11.38
CA LEU A 250 2.03 14.14 -10.76
C LEU A 250 1.87 15.63 -11.05
N ALA A 251 2.97 16.38 -11.11
CA ALA A 251 2.95 17.78 -11.48
C ALA A 251 2.42 18.03 -12.89
N VAL A 252 2.56 17.05 -13.79
CA VAL A 252 2.02 17.11 -15.15
C VAL A 252 0.61 16.54 -15.24
N VAL A 253 0.37 15.38 -14.62
CA VAL A 253 -0.92 14.67 -14.71
C VAL A 253 -2.07 15.46 -14.07
N MET A 254 -1.83 16.16 -12.96
CA MET A 254 -2.88 16.93 -12.29
C MET A 254 -3.41 18.09 -13.17
N PRO A 255 -2.58 19.00 -13.70
CA PRO A 255 -3.05 20.03 -14.62
C PRO A 255 -3.68 19.45 -15.89
N LEU A 256 -3.12 18.35 -16.42
CA LEU A 256 -3.69 17.68 -17.59
C LEU A 256 -5.09 17.15 -17.32
N SER A 257 -5.32 16.50 -16.16
CA SER A 257 -6.64 16.04 -15.75
C SER A 257 -7.63 17.19 -15.63
N HIS A 258 -7.22 18.33 -15.08
CA HIS A 258 -8.05 19.53 -15.03
C HIS A 258 -8.39 20.07 -16.44
N ALA A 259 -7.41 20.11 -17.33
CA ALA A 259 -7.63 20.54 -18.70
C ALA A 259 -8.59 19.61 -19.46
N MET A 260 -8.48 18.29 -19.23
CA MET A 260 -9.40 17.29 -19.81
C MET A 260 -10.82 17.41 -19.26
N ALA A 261 -10.96 17.72 -17.96
CA ALA A 261 -12.25 17.88 -17.30
C ALA A 261 -12.96 19.19 -17.66
N ASN A 262 -12.22 20.18 -18.21
CA ASN A 262 -12.81 21.46 -18.61
C ASN A 262 -13.75 21.28 -19.80
N ASP A 263 -14.99 21.78 -19.67
CA ASP A 263 -16.00 21.73 -20.73
C ASP A 263 -15.57 22.39 -22.04
N GLU A 264 -14.70 23.41 -21.97
CA GLU A 264 -14.16 24.10 -23.12
C GLU A 264 -13.23 23.26 -23.99
N SER A 265 -12.55 22.28 -23.36
CA SER A 265 -11.65 21.37 -24.09
C SER A 265 -12.38 20.41 -25.03
N GLY A 266 -13.66 20.14 -24.76
CA GLY A 266 -14.50 19.20 -25.51
C GLY A 266 -14.08 17.73 -25.38
N ILE A 267 -12.95 17.43 -24.70
CA ILE A 267 -12.38 16.08 -24.60
C ILE A 267 -13.33 15.15 -23.88
N THR A 268 -13.90 15.59 -22.74
CA THR A 268 -14.86 14.79 -21.96
C THR A 268 -16.10 14.50 -22.77
N LYS A 269 -16.63 15.47 -23.52
CA LYS A 269 -17.80 15.30 -24.40
C LYS A 269 -17.51 14.31 -25.51
N PHE A 270 -16.34 14.40 -26.13
CA PHE A 270 -15.91 13.46 -27.18
C PHE A 270 -15.80 12.03 -26.60
N LEU A 271 -15.14 11.85 -25.47
CA LEU A 271 -15.02 10.54 -24.82
C LEU A 271 -16.38 9.97 -24.41
N MET A 272 -17.26 10.80 -23.87
CA MET A 272 -18.63 10.38 -23.54
C MET A 272 -19.40 9.96 -24.81
N ALA A 273 -19.34 10.73 -25.89
CA ALA A 273 -20.00 10.38 -27.15
C ALA A 273 -19.48 9.05 -27.72
N LEU A 274 -18.19 8.79 -27.57
CA LEU A 274 -17.57 7.53 -27.99
C LEU A 274 -17.99 6.33 -27.12
N MET A 275 -18.14 6.54 -25.80
CA MET A 275 -18.42 5.48 -24.82
C MET A 275 -19.91 5.21 -24.61
N THR A 276 -20.77 6.20 -24.75
CA THR A 276 -22.22 6.07 -24.51
C THR A 276 -22.89 4.96 -25.31
N PRO A 277 -22.57 4.73 -26.61
CA PRO A 277 -23.17 3.63 -27.37
C PRO A 277 -22.88 2.25 -26.78
N PHE A 278 -21.74 2.10 -26.12
CA PHE A 278 -21.31 0.82 -25.55
C PHE A 278 -21.82 0.61 -24.12
N PHE A 279 -22.03 1.69 -23.36
CA PHE A 279 -22.23 1.60 -21.90
C PHE A 279 -23.42 2.40 -21.39
N GLY A 280 -24.09 3.18 -22.20
CA GLY A 280 -25.11 4.15 -21.76
C GLY A 280 -26.37 3.54 -21.14
N ASN A 281 -26.66 2.27 -21.42
CA ASN A 281 -27.86 1.55 -20.92
C ASN A 281 -27.50 0.41 -19.94
N GLU A 282 -26.23 0.24 -19.57
CA GLU A 282 -25.79 -0.85 -18.74
C GLU A 282 -25.86 -0.52 -17.25
N SER A 283 -25.97 -1.55 -16.42
CA SER A 283 -25.90 -1.37 -14.97
C SER A 283 -24.53 -0.85 -14.55
N SER A 284 -24.46 -0.09 -13.44
CA SER A 284 -23.20 0.45 -12.90
C SER A 284 -22.13 -0.63 -12.67
N LEU A 285 -22.56 -1.86 -12.36
CA LEU A 285 -21.64 -2.98 -12.16
C LEU A 285 -21.03 -3.46 -13.48
N VAL A 286 -21.84 -3.60 -14.54
CA VAL A 286 -21.36 -3.98 -15.87
C VAL A 286 -20.43 -2.94 -16.41
N PHE A 287 -20.78 -1.65 -16.27
CA PHE A 287 -19.91 -0.54 -16.65
C PHE A 287 -18.55 -0.62 -15.94
N ALA A 288 -18.53 -0.81 -14.61
CA ALA A 288 -17.30 -0.91 -13.83
C ALA A 288 -16.44 -2.10 -14.26
N LEU A 289 -17.04 -3.27 -14.52
CA LEU A 289 -16.33 -4.46 -15.00
C LEU A 289 -15.73 -4.26 -16.40
N CYS A 290 -16.48 -3.68 -17.32
CA CYS A 290 -16.00 -3.39 -18.67
C CYS A 290 -14.86 -2.36 -18.65
N MET A 291 -15.00 -1.29 -17.88
CA MET A 291 -13.93 -0.30 -17.71
C MET A 291 -12.68 -0.90 -17.08
N GLY A 292 -12.82 -1.75 -16.06
CA GLY A 292 -11.72 -2.49 -15.45
C GLY A 292 -11.02 -3.41 -16.44
N PHE A 293 -11.78 -4.15 -17.25
CA PHE A 293 -11.25 -5.00 -18.32
C PHE A 293 -10.49 -4.19 -19.37
N PHE A 294 -11.10 -3.11 -19.86
CA PHE A 294 -10.48 -2.22 -20.85
C PHE A 294 -9.19 -1.59 -20.34
N ALA A 295 -9.19 -1.09 -19.09
CA ALA A 295 -7.99 -0.55 -18.45
C ALA A 295 -6.90 -1.64 -18.33
N THR A 296 -7.26 -2.88 -17.96
CA THR A 296 -6.32 -4.00 -17.86
C THR A 296 -5.70 -4.34 -19.21
N VAL A 297 -6.49 -4.36 -20.28
CA VAL A 297 -5.99 -4.58 -21.64
C VAL A 297 -5.05 -3.46 -22.06
N LEU A 298 -5.44 -2.20 -21.85
CA LEU A 298 -4.61 -1.06 -22.23
C LEU A 298 -3.25 -1.06 -21.53
N THR A 299 -3.19 -1.40 -20.25
CA THR A 299 -1.93 -1.45 -19.49
C THR A 299 -0.95 -2.49 -20.02
N GLN A 300 -1.40 -3.51 -20.76
CA GLN A 300 -0.49 -4.48 -21.39
C GLN A 300 0.28 -3.86 -22.58
N PHE A 301 -0.27 -2.85 -23.21
CA PHE A 301 0.33 -2.16 -24.37
C PHE A 301 1.06 -0.87 -23.97
N MET A 302 0.73 -0.30 -22.82
CA MET A 302 1.39 0.90 -22.30
C MET A 302 2.51 0.49 -21.36
N ASN A 303 3.71 1.02 -21.61
CA ASN A 303 4.85 0.82 -20.71
C ASN A 303 4.57 1.54 -19.38
N ASN A 304 4.74 0.81 -18.28
CA ASN A 304 4.61 1.36 -16.93
C ASN A 304 5.86 2.16 -16.55
#